data_a8ae72012c54a3dccc5d3b470f4be080
#
_entry.id   a8ae72012c54a3dccc5d3b470f4be080
#
_cell.length_a   1.000
_cell.length_b   1.000
_cell.length_c   1.000
_cell.angle_alpha   90.00
_cell.angle_beta   90.00
_cell.angle_gamma   90.00
#
_symmetry.space_group_name_H-M   'P 1'
#
loop_
_entity.id
_entity.type
_entity.pdbx_description
1 polymer ?
#
loop_
_entity_poly.entity_id
_entity_poly.type
_entity_poly.pdbx_seq_one_letter_code
_entity_poly.pdbx_strand_id
1 'polypeptide(L)'
;PETTTGGNALKFYASVRLDIRRTGAVKEGDVVVGSETRVKVVKNKVAPPFRQAEFQILYGKGIYLNGEMIDLGVLHGFVEKAGAWYSYNGSKIGQGKANSAKFLDDNPDIKDALEKQLREKLLGPKTDAELAELKVMPKMSKAAKEAAALAEAEEMENATDGDN
;
A
#
# COMPACT_ATOMS: atom_id res chain seq x y z
N PRO A 1 -7.72 -7.69 21.75
CA PRO A 1 -8.39 -6.64 20.95
C PRO A 1 -7.78 -5.29 21.29
N GLU A 2 -7.35 -4.56 20.26
CA GLU A 2 -6.77 -3.23 20.44
C GLU A 2 -7.91 -2.21 20.53
N THR A 3 -7.95 -1.45 21.62
CA THR A 3 -8.96 -0.41 21.84
C THR A 3 -8.28 0.95 21.87
N THR A 4 -8.87 1.95 21.20
CA THR A 4 -8.36 3.32 21.21
C THR A 4 -8.70 3.99 22.55
N THR A 5 -7.79 4.82 23.06
CA THR A 5 -8.05 5.68 24.22
C THR A 5 -9.22 6.63 23.89
N GLY A 6 -10.19 6.78 24.79
CA GLY A 6 -11.38 7.62 24.55
C GLY A 6 -12.63 6.84 24.10
N GLY A 7 -12.60 5.50 24.16
CA GLY A 7 -13.76 4.65 23.94
C GLY A 7 -14.20 4.57 22.47
N ASN A 8 -15.45 4.14 22.24
CA ASN A 8 -15.98 3.87 20.92
C ASN A 8 -16.34 5.13 20.10
N ALA A 9 -16.39 6.32 20.71
CA ALA A 9 -16.79 7.55 20.05
C ALA A 9 -15.96 7.87 18.80
N LEU A 10 -14.62 7.71 18.87
CA LEU A 10 -13.74 7.95 17.74
C LEU A 10 -14.02 7.01 16.55
N LYS A 11 -14.41 5.76 16.81
CA LYS A 11 -14.74 4.79 15.76
C LYS A 11 -15.93 5.26 14.93
N PHE A 12 -16.95 5.86 15.58
CA PHE A 12 -18.16 6.35 14.92
C PHE A 12 -17.97 7.69 14.22
N TYR A 13 -17.31 8.64 14.87
CA TYR A 13 -17.15 10.00 14.35
C TYR A 13 -16.05 10.11 13.29
N ALA A 14 -15.03 9.24 13.27
CA ALA A 14 -13.98 9.26 12.27
C ALA A 14 -14.56 9.02 10.86
N SER A 15 -14.21 9.87 9.91
CA SER A 15 -14.55 9.69 8.49
C SER A 15 -13.67 8.63 7.82
N VAL A 16 -12.43 8.49 8.27
CA VAL A 16 -11.46 7.51 7.78
C VAL A 16 -10.79 6.83 8.97
N ARG A 17 -10.67 5.52 8.91
CA ARG A 17 -9.84 4.71 9.84
C ARG A 17 -8.83 3.92 9.05
N LEU A 18 -7.58 3.97 9.50
CA LEU A 18 -6.47 3.23 8.93
C LEU A 18 -5.90 2.28 9.97
N ASP A 19 -5.68 1.04 9.58
CA ASP A 19 -4.91 0.06 10.37
C ASP A 19 -3.50 0.01 9.77
N ILE A 20 -2.50 0.38 10.58
CA ILE A 20 -1.10 0.44 10.18
C ILE A 20 -0.35 -0.65 10.93
N ARG A 21 0.28 -1.58 10.19
CA ARG A 21 1.01 -2.71 10.74
C ARG A 21 2.41 -2.81 10.15
N ARG A 22 3.39 -3.07 11.02
CA ARG A 22 4.70 -3.51 10.57
C ARG A 22 4.59 -4.98 10.13
N THR A 23 5.02 -5.29 8.91
CA THR A 23 4.98 -6.65 8.33
C THR A 23 6.34 -7.31 8.32
N GLY A 24 7.42 -6.52 8.29
CA GLY A 24 8.78 -7.03 8.24
C GLY A 24 9.82 -6.01 8.64
N ALA A 25 11.07 -6.41 8.57
CA ALA A 25 12.25 -5.56 8.76
C ALA A 25 13.01 -5.42 7.44
N VAL A 26 13.35 -4.19 7.07
CA VAL A 26 14.28 -3.92 5.98
C VAL A 26 15.70 -4.01 6.53
N LYS A 27 16.51 -4.88 5.94
CA LYS A 27 17.89 -5.13 6.35
C LYS A 27 18.86 -4.74 5.25
N GLU A 28 19.97 -4.20 5.64
CA GLU A 28 21.16 -4.00 4.81
C GLU A 28 22.30 -4.81 5.43
N GLY A 29 22.59 -5.98 4.83
CA GLY A 29 23.39 -7.02 5.49
C GLY A 29 22.70 -7.53 6.75
N ASP A 30 23.38 -7.47 7.90
CA ASP A 30 22.84 -7.90 9.19
C ASP A 30 22.15 -6.77 9.98
N VAL A 31 22.22 -5.53 9.47
CA VAL A 31 21.69 -4.35 10.17
C VAL A 31 20.28 -4.08 9.73
N VAL A 32 19.38 -3.88 10.70
CA VAL A 32 18.00 -3.44 10.43
C VAL A 32 18.00 -1.93 10.21
N VAL A 33 17.72 -1.51 8.97
CA VAL A 33 17.73 -0.11 8.54
C VAL A 33 16.32 0.49 8.38
N GLY A 34 15.28 -0.34 8.49
CA GLY A 34 13.91 0.12 8.30
C GLY A 34 12.87 -0.94 8.62
N SER A 35 11.64 -0.65 8.28
CA SER A 35 10.49 -1.55 8.43
C SER A 35 9.66 -1.61 7.16
N GLU A 36 9.19 -2.81 6.84
CA GLU A 36 8.09 -2.99 5.90
C GLU A 36 6.78 -2.70 6.62
N THR A 37 5.94 -1.90 6.01
CA THR A 37 4.72 -1.40 6.64
C THR A 37 3.55 -1.60 5.69
N ARG A 38 2.45 -2.09 6.24
CA ARG A 38 1.18 -2.22 5.55
C ARG A 38 0.15 -1.29 6.18
N VAL A 39 -0.53 -0.53 5.34
CA VAL A 39 -1.66 0.32 5.73
C VAL A 39 -2.91 -0.23 5.06
N LYS A 40 -3.93 -0.52 5.86
CA LYS A 40 -5.25 -0.95 5.39
C LYS A 40 -6.29 0.08 5.75
N VAL A 41 -7.11 0.48 4.78
CA VAL A 41 -8.27 1.35 5.01
C VAL A 41 -9.40 0.51 5.56
N VAL A 42 -9.67 0.58 6.86
CA VAL A 42 -10.71 -0.23 7.53
C VAL A 42 -12.07 0.46 7.52
N LYS A 43 -12.09 1.80 7.45
CA LYS A 43 -13.31 2.60 7.31
C LYS A 43 -13.03 3.80 6.42
N ASN A 44 -13.94 4.10 5.50
CA ASN A 44 -13.87 5.31 4.68
C ASN A 44 -15.30 5.72 4.27
N LYS A 45 -15.71 6.93 4.67
CA LYS A 45 -17.03 7.50 4.33
C LYS A 45 -17.01 8.31 3.02
N VAL A 46 -15.81 8.67 2.53
CA VAL A 46 -15.65 9.58 1.38
C VAL A 46 -15.17 8.88 0.10
N ALA A 47 -14.68 7.63 0.21
CA ALA A 47 -14.23 6.81 -0.91
C ALA A 47 -14.41 5.31 -0.58
N PRO A 48 -14.30 4.39 -1.57
CA PRO A 48 -14.37 2.96 -1.30
C PRO A 48 -13.34 2.52 -0.25
N PRO A 49 -13.77 1.82 0.84
CA PRO A 49 -12.88 1.31 1.88
C PRO A 49 -12.16 0.03 1.44
N PHE A 50 -11.38 -0.56 2.35
CA PHE A 50 -10.69 -1.84 2.21
C PHE A 50 -9.53 -1.87 1.22
N ARG A 51 -9.06 -0.70 0.76
CA ARG A 51 -7.80 -0.59 0.03
C ARG A 51 -6.62 -0.80 0.97
N GLN A 52 -5.54 -1.32 0.40
CA GLN A 52 -4.30 -1.62 1.12
C GLN A 52 -3.12 -1.06 0.34
N ALA A 53 -2.15 -0.52 1.07
CA ALA A 53 -0.85 -0.12 0.54
C ALA A 53 0.26 -0.74 1.38
N GLU A 54 1.32 -1.19 0.73
CA GLU A 54 2.53 -1.72 1.36
C GLU A 54 3.72 -0.90 0.89
N PHE A 55 4.56 -0.48 1.83
CA PHE A 55 5.73 0.35 1.55
C PHE A 55 6.79 0.17 2.62
N GLN A 56 8.01 0.63 2.32
CA GLN A 56 9.13 0.59 3.24
C GLN A 56 9.35 1.94 3.89
N ILE A 57 9.63 1.92 5.20
CA ILE A 57 10.05 3.10 5.96
C ILE A 57 11.50 2.87 6.39
N LEU A 58 12.42 3.70 5.91
CA LEU A 58 13.81 3.70 6.36
C LEU A 58 13.99 4.65 7.54
N TYR A 59 14.70 4.21 8.55
CA TYR A 59 14.96 5.01 9.75
C TYR A 59 15.77 6.26 9.39
N GLY A 60 15.29 7.41 9.84
CA GLY A 60 15.90 8.72 9.56
C GLY A 60 15.65 9.28 8.15
N LYS A 61 15.10 8.49 7.21
CA LYS A 61 14.78 8.93 5.84
C LYS A 61 13.28 9.01 5.55
N GLY A 62 12.45 8.19 6.24
CA GLY A 62 11.02 8.12 5.98
C GLY A 62 10.63 7.08 4.93
N ILE A 63 9.55 7.33 4.18
CA ILE A 63 9.04 6.41 3.14
C ILE A 63 10.08 6.28 2.02
N TYR A 64 10.46 5.03 1.71
CA TYR A 64 11.48 4.73 0.71
C TYR A 64 10.86 4.43 -0.65
N LEU A 65 10.68 5.48 -1.44
CA LEU A 65 10.02 5.42 -2.74
C LEU A 65 10.77 4.57 -3.78
N ASN A 66 12.11 4.59 -3.77
CA ASN A 66 12.88 3.90 -4.80
C ASN A 66 12.67 2.39 -4.78
N GLY A 67 12.54 1.80 -3.59
CA GLY A 67 12.23 0.37 -3.45
C GLY A 67 10.85 0.03 -4.04
N GLU A 68 9.85 0.89 -3.81
CA GLU A 68 8.51 0.76 -4.37
C GLU A 68 8.51 0.95 -5.89
N MET A 69 9.27 1.94 -6.40
CA MET A 69 9.41 2.18 -7.83
C MET A 69 9.99 0.97 -8.58
N ILE A 70 10.95 0.25 -7.98
CA ILE A 70 11.49 -0.99 -8.56
C ILE A 70 10.40 -2.08 -8.59
N ASP A 71 9.64 -2.28 -7.50
CA ASP A 71 8.58 -3.29 -7.45
C ASP A 71 7.46 -2.98 -8.45
N LEU A 72 7.00 -1.75 -8.48
CA LEU A 72 5.99 -1.29 -9.44
C LEU A 72 6.54 -1.33 -10.89
N GLY A 73 7.80 -0.97 -11.08
CA GLY A 73 8.47 -1.07 -12.37
C GLY A 73 8.48 -2.49 -12.92
N VAL A 74 8.78 -3.48 -12.08
CA VAL A 74 8.72 -4.90 -12.46
C VAL A 74 7.29 -5.34 -12.72
N LEU A 75 6.35 -4.96 -11.85
CA LEU A 75 4.93 -5.32 -11.98
C LEU A 75 4.32 -4.82 -13.29
N HIS A 76 4.70 -3.62 -13.73
CA HIS A 76 4.17 -2.98 -14.94
C HIS A 76 5.07 -3.15 -16.18
N GLY A 77 6.17 -3.91 -16.07
CA GLY A 77 7.04 -4.25 -17.20
C GLY A 77 7.98 -3.12 -17.64
N PHE A 78 8.15 -2.07 -16.85
CA PHE A 78 9.15 -1.00 -17.11
C PHE A 78 10.55 -1.41 -16.66
N VAL A 79 10.63 -2.25 -15.63
CA VAL A 79 11.88 -2.84 -15.13
C VAL A 79 11.83 -4.33 -15.35
N GLU A 80 12.85 -4.87 -16.00
CA GLU A 80 13.01 -6.30 -16.23
C GLU A 80 13.74 -6.94 -15.05
N LYS A 81 13.26 -8.11 -14.61
CA LYS A 81 13.90 -8.90 -13.56
C LYS A 81 14.30 -10.25 -14.11
N ALA A 82 15.60 -10.51 -14.18
CA ALA A 82 16.18 -11.78 -14.58
C ALA A 82 16.98 -12.39 -13.41
N GLY A 83 16.35 -13.34 -12.70
CA GLY A 83 16.89 -13.89 -11.47
C GLY A 83 17.10 -12.80 -10.40
N ALA A 84 18.35 -12.57 -9.99
CA ALA A 84 18.69 -11.51 -9.04
C ALA A 84 18.97 -10.15 -9.70
N TRP A 85 19.04 -10.07 -11.03
CA TRP A 85 19.39 -8.85 -11.75
C TRP A 85 18.17 -8.06 -12.17
N TYR A 86 18.26 -6.75 -12.06
CA TYR A 86 17.27 -5.79 -12.53
C TYR A 86 17.85 -4.97 -13.67
N SER A 87 17.05 -4.71 -14.69
CA SER A 87 17.42 -3.93 -15.88
C SER A 87 16.34 -2.93 -16.22
N TYR A 88 16.74 -1.76 -16.68
CA TYR A 88 15.86 -0.70 -17.16
C TYR A 88 16.36 -0.24 -18.52
N ASN A 89 15.46 -0.22 -19.53
CA ASN A 89 15.81 0.09 -20.92
C ASN A 89 17.02 -0.73 -21.45
N GLY A 90 17.08 -2.02 -21.11
CA GLY A 90 18.17 -2.92 -21.53
C GLY A 90 19.48 -2.76 -20.75
N SER A 91 19.59 -1.78 -19.86
CA SER A 91 20.78 -1.54 -19.04
C SER A 91 20.58 -2.14 -17.63
N LYS A 92 21.59 -2.86 -17.13
CA LYS A 92 21.57 -3.40 -15.76
C LYS A 92 21.64 -2.26 -14.76
N ILE A 93 20.68 -2.21 -13.83
CA ILE A 93 20.61 -1.20 -12.77
C ILE A 93 21.04 -1.73 -11.38
N GLY A 94 21.13 -3.06 -11.22
CA GLY A 94 21.65 -3.63 -9.97
C GLY A 94 21.35 -5.11 -9.80
N GLN A 95 22.09 -5.73 -8.89
CA GLN A 95 21.84 -7.07 -8.40
C GLN A 95 21.11 -6.97 -7.06
N GLY A 96 19.88 -7.46 -7.01
CA GLY A 96 18.99 -7.33 -5.86
C GLY A 96 18.29 -5.97 -5.79
N LYS A 97 17.13 -5.95 -5.13
CA LYS A 97 16.27 -4.76 -5.01
C LYS A 97 16.99 -3.57 -4.34
N ALA A 98 17.74 -3.83 -3.27
CA ALA A 98 18.43 -2.79 -2.52
C ALA A 98 19.46 -2.05 -3.38
N ASN A 99 20.28 -2.78 -4.16
CA ASN A 99 21.26 -2.17 -5.04
C ASN A 99 20.62 -1.42 -6.20
N SER A 100 19.53 -1.96 -6.76
CA SER A 100 18.78 -1.29 -7.83
C SER A 100 18.10 0.00 -7.34
N ALA A 101 17.58 -0.02 -6.12
CA ALA A 101 17.00 1.18 -5.52
C ALA A 101 18.08 2.24 -5.19
N LYS A 102 19.27 1.81 -4.74
CA LYS A 102 20.41 2.70 -4.55
C LYS A 102 20.91 3.30 -5.87
N PHE A 103 20.92 2.50 -6.94
CA PHE A 103 21.25 3.00 -8.28
C PHE A 103 20.33 4.17 -8.69
N LEU A 104 19.04 4.11 -8.33
CA LEU A 104 18.11 5.23 -8.60
C LEU A 104 18.43 6.47 -7.73
N ASP A 105 18.99 6.31 -6.52
CA ASP A 105 19.48 7.44 -5.72
C ASP A 105 20.68 8.12 -6.38
N ASP A 106 21.57 7.33 -6.98
CA ASP A 106 22.78 7.80 -7.65
C ASP A 106 22.51 8.36 -9.07
N ASN A 107 21.36 8.03 -9.67
CA ASN A 107 20.97 8.41 -11.03
C ASN A 107 19.57 9.07 -11.07
N PRO A 108 19.45 10.35 -10.67
CA PRO A 108 18.17 11.03 -10.57
C PRO A 108 17.40 11.12 -11.89
N ASP A 109 18.11 11.27 -13.02
CA ASP A 109 17.47 11.34 -14.35
C ASP A 109 16.69 10.06 -14.69
N ILE A 110 17.29 8.89 -14.37
CA ILE A 110 16.65 7.58 -14.58
C ILE A 110 15.49 7.39 -13.60
N LYS A 111 15.66 7.81 -12.36
CA LYS A 111 14.61 7.81 -11.35
C LYS A 111 13.40 8.62 -11.81
N ASP A 112 13.61 9.86 -12.23
CA ASP A 112 12.54 10.76 -12.67
C ASP A 112 11.82 10.22 -13.91
N ALA A 113 12.57 9.64 -14.86
CA ALA A 113 11.99 9.01 -16.04
C ALA A 113 11.10 7.81 -15.68
N LEU A 114 11.58 6.93 -14.79
CA LEU A 114 10.81 5.78 -14.32
C LEU A 114 9.59 6.21 -13.51
N GLU A 115 9.74 7.19 -12.62
CA GLU A 115 8.63 7.75 -11.83
C GLU A 115 7.55 8.32 -12.74
N LYS A 116 7.92 9.07 -13.76
CA LYS A 116 6.98 9.65 -14.72
C LYS A 116 6.20 8.56 -15.45
N GLN A 117 6.88 7.53 -15.97
CA GLN A 117 6.22 6.39 -16.62
C GLN A 117 5.24 5.67 -15.69
N LEU A 118 5.64 5.43 -14.44
CA LEU A 118 4.79 4.81 -13.44
C LEU A 118 3.57 5.67 -13.11
N ARG A 119 3.76 6.99 -12.92
CA ARG A 119 2.65 7.91 -12.66
C ARG A 119 1.68 8.00 -13.82
N GLU A 120 2.17 8.08 -15.05
CA GLU A 120 1.32 8.08 -16.25
C GLU A 120 0.50 6.78 -16.36
N LYS A 121 1.10 5.63 -16.06
CA LYS A 121 0.41 4.33 -16.07
C LYS A 121 -0.60 4.16 -14.94
N LEU A 122 -0.27 4.61 -13.74
CA LEU A 122 -1.08 4.37 -12.54
C LEU A 122 -2.12 5.46 -12.27
N LEU A 123 -1.79 6.70 -12.59
CA LEU A 123 -2.60 7.89 -12.27
C LEU A 123 -3.12 8.61 -13.52
N GLY A 124 -2.67 8.21 -14.71
CA GLY A 124 -3.16 8.73 -15.98
C GLY A 124 -4.66 8.45 -16.18
N PRO A 125 -5.29 9.08 -17.17
CA PRO A 125 -6.67 8.78 -17.52
C PRO A 125 -6.77 7.30 -17.87
N LYS A 126 -7.60 6.58 -17.13
CA LYS A 126 -7.80 5.15 -17.35
C LYS A 126 -8.44 4.93 -18.70
N THR A 127 -7.92 3.98 -19.46
CA THR A 127 -8.54 3.56 -20.71
C THR A 127 -9.94 2.99 -20.47
N ASP A 128 -10.80 3.02 -21.49
CA ASP A 128 -12.14 2.44 -21.37
C ASP A 128 -12.11 0.95 -20.97
N ALA A 129 -11.08 0.23 -21.35
CA ALA A 129 -10.84 -1.15 -20.94
C ALA A 129 -10.54 -1.27 -19.43
N GLU A 130 -9.66 -0.43 -18.90
CA GLU A 130 -9.35 -0.38 -17.45
C GLU A 130 -10.54 0.10 -16.61
N LEU A 131 -11.36 1.00 -17.16
CA LEU A 131 -12.63 1.43 -16.55
C LEU A 131 -13.68 0.32 -16.58
N ALA A 132 -13.70 -0.52 -17.62
CA ALA A 132 -14.58 -1.67 -17.71
C ALA A 132 -14.19 -2.75 -16.69
N GLU A 133 -12.90 -3.05 -16.53
CA GLU A 133 -12.39 -3.97 -15.49
C GLU A 133 -12.70 -3.48 -14.07
N LEU A 134 -12.59 -2.18 -13.81
CA LEU A 134 -12.98 -1.58 -12.52
C LEU A 134 -14.49 -1.66 -12.26
N LYS A 135 -15.31 -1.64 -13.31
CA LYS A 135 -16.77 -1.83 -13.21
C LYS A 135 -17.16 -3.30 -13.01
N VAL A 136 -16.32 -4.23 -13.44
CA VAL A 136 -16.47 -5.69 -13.26
C VAL A 136 -15.99 -6.13 -11.88
N MET A 137 -15.22 -5.32 -11.14
CA MET A 137 -14.98 -5.59 -9.72
C MET A 137 -16.34 -5.72 -9.03
N PRO A 138 -16.65 -6.86 -8.39
CA PRO A 138 -18.00 -7.12 -7.89
C PRO A 138 -18.36 -5.99 -6.93
N LYS A 139 -19.45 -5.28 -7.26
CA LYS A 139 -20.16 -4.48 -6.24
C LYS A 139 -20.29 -5.40 -5.05
N MET A 140 -19.80 -4.99 -3.89
CA MET A 140 -19.93 -5.77 -2.67
C MET A 140 -21.30 -6.42 -2.68
N SER A 141 -21.34 -7.75 -2.67
CA SER A 141 -22.59 -8.49 -2.71
C SER A 141 -23.47 -7.99 -1.56
N LYS A 142 -24.79 -8.05 -1.73
CA LYS A 142 -25.72 -7.66 -0.67
C LYS A 142 -25.37 -8.36 0.65
N ALA A 143 -24.91 -9.61 0.57
CA ALA A 143 -24.40 -10.39 1.70
C ALA A 143 -23.12 -9.79 2.35
N ALA A 144 -22.20 -9.24 1.58
CA ALA A 144 -21.01 -8.59 2.12
C ALA A 144 -21.33 -7.22 2.77
N LYS A 145 -22.37 -6.53 2.27
CA LYS A 145 -22.88 -5.31 2.92
C LYS A 145 -23.64 -5.63 4.20
N GLU A 146 -24.44 -6.70 4.20
CA GLU A 146 -25.14 -7.19 5.39
C GLU A 146 -24.17 -7.72 6.45
N ALA A 147 -23.13 -8.46 6.05
CA ALA A 147 -22.09 -8.92 6.97
C ALA A 147 -21.28 -7.75 7.58
N ALA A 148 -21.02 -6.70 6.81
CA ALA A 148 -20.38 -5.50 7.33
C ALA A 148 -21.29 -4.72 8.30
N ALA A 149 -22.58 -4.65 8.00
CA ALA A 149 -23.59 -4.02 8.85
C ALA A 149 -23.87 -4.83 10.11
N LEU A 150 -23.89 -6.17 10.03
CA LEU A 150 -24.01 -7.06 11.19
C LEU A 150 -22.77 -6.98 12.09
N ALA A 151 -21.57 -6.93 11.55
CA ALA A 151 -20.36 -6.73 12.32
C ALA A 151 -20.32 -5.36 13.03
N GLU A 152 -20.86 -4.31 12.39
CA GLU A 152 -21.04 -3.01 13.05
C GLU A 152 -22.13 -3.06 14.14
N ALA A 153 -23.19 -3.83 13.96
CA ALA A 153 -24.27 -3.98 14.94
C ALA A 153 -23.82 -4.82 16.15
N GLU A 154 -23.09 -5.91 15.95
CA GLU A 154 -22.50 -6.73 17.03
C GLU A 154 -21.44 -5.94 17.83
N GLU A 155 -20.65 -5.07 17.17
CA GLU A 155 -19.74 -4.15 17.87
C GLU A 155 -20.53 -3.11 18.72
N MET A 156 -21.72 -2.73 18.31
CA MET A 156 -22.59 -1.81 19.07
C MET A 156 -23.22 -2.49 20.30
N GLU A 157 -23.69 -3.71 20.15
CA GLU A 157 -24.35 -4.47 21.23
C GLU A 157 -23.36 -4.86 22.35
N ASN A 158 -22.15 -5.27 21.98
CA ASN A 158 -21.06 -5.55 22.92
C ASN A 158 -20.51 -4.28 23.63
N ALA A 159 -20.79 -3.09 23.12
CA ALA A 159 -20.37 -1.82 23.73
C ALA A 159 -21.34 -1.32 24.82
N THR A 160 -22.58 -1.81 24.83
CA THR A 160 -23.61 -1.42 25.81
C THR A 160 -23.66 -2.34 27.02
N ASP A 161 -23.14 -3.56 26.92
CA ASP A 161 -23.15 -4.55 28.05
C ASP A 161 -21.94 -4.45 28.99
N GLY A 162 -21.02 -3.53 28.76
CA GLY A 162 -19.79 -3.36 29.55
C GLY A 162 -19.84 -2.30 30.66
N ASP A 163 -20.99 -1.64 30.88
CA ASP A 163 -21.11 -0.53 31.84
C ASP A 163 -22.19 -0.82 32.92
N ASN A 164 -21.99 -1.94 33.64
CA ASN A 164 -22.76 -2.25 34.82
C ASN A 164 -21.87 -2.84 35.93
#